data_506610b2e0ff4cae181c88c9f6b0cc93
#
_entry.id   506610b2e0ff4cae181c88c9f6b0cc93
#
_cell.length_a   1.000
_cell.length_b   1.000
_cell.length_c   1.000
_cell.angle_alpha   90.00
_cell.angle_beta   90.00
_cell.angle_gamma   90.00
#
_symmetry.space_group_name_H-M   'P 1'
#
loop_
_entity.id
_entity.type
_entity.pdbx_description
1 polymer ?
#
loop_
_entity_poly.entity_id
_entity_poly.type
_entity_poly.pdbx_seq_one_letter_code
_entity_poly.pdbx_strand_id
1 'polypeptide(L)'
;SKEEMFGMMNKMMNGASVQGKNGENDLKELMNRFFGEDYISKMMDIMFKYYKIEIEKINYISENKAYVKVKLGFPVNLDEIKNISSIDKMLKKAEENSKKLEAAFKKKTGKTMEEYSKSISEKDEKAIEKYFKIMGEIQMEMMEEELAKMTKNGKYVGRKEILEANRKNGKWVIESPNFGY
;
A
#
# COMPACT_ATOMS: atom_id res chain seq x y z
N SER A 1 -14.30 14.93 12.71
CA SER A 1 -15.50 14.13 13.03
C SER A 1 -15.45 12.78 12.33
N LYS A 2 -16.18 11.78 12.83
CA LYS A 2 -16.30 10.44 12.19
C LYS A 2 -16.76 10.56 10.73
N GLU A 3 -17.66 11.50 10.45
CA GLU A 3 -18.17 11.75 9.10
C GLU A 3 -17.11 12.29 8.14
N GLU A 4 -16.26 13.22 8.58
CA GLU A 4 -15.13 13.72 7.79
C GLU A 4 -14.12 12.62 7.48
N MET A 5 -13.90 11.75 8.44
CA MET A 5 -12.98 10.62 8.34
C MET A 5 -13.48 9.57 7.34
N PHE A 6 -14.74 9.17 7.43
CA PHE A 6 -15.36 8.26 6.44
C PHE A 6 -15.44 8.91 5.06
N GLY A 7 -15.69 10.23 4.99
CA GLY A 7 -15.67 10.98 3.74
C GLY A 7 -14.29 11.00 3.07
N MET A 8 -13.20 11.16 3.84
CA MET A 8 -11.83 11.09 3.33
C MET A 8 -11.43 9.67 2.91
N MET A 9 -11.77 8.65 3.72
CA MET A 9 -11.52 7.24 3.32
C MET A 9 -12.25 6.87 2.04
N ASN A 10 -13.49 7.28 1.87
CA ASN A 10 -14.24 7.06 0.64
C ASN A 10 -13.60 7.77 -0.56
N LYS A 11 -13.06 8.97 -0.38
CA LYS A 11 -12.29 9.69 -1.41
C LYS A 11 -11.01 8.94 -1.79
N MET A 12 -10.26 8.42 -0.80
CA MET A 12 -9.05 7.62 -1.04
C MET A 12 -9.36 6.30 -1.76
N MET A 13 -10.41 5.58 -1.32
CA MET A 13 -10.80 4.31 -1.94
C MET A 13 -11.34 4.48 -3.36
N ASN A 14 -11.93 5.62 -3.68
CA ASN A 14 -12.48 5.92 -5.00
C ASN A 14 -11.49 6.61 -5.96
N GLY A 15 -10.19 6.67 -5.62
CA GLY A 15 -9.15 7.21 -6.51
C GLY A 15 -9.28 8.72 -6.77
N ALA A 16 -10.03 9.44 -5.94
CA ALA A 16 -10.09 10.89 -6.03
C ALA A 16 -8.73 11.46 -5.60
N SER A 17 -7.95 11.97 -6.56
CA SER A 17 -6.70 12.65 -6.30
C SER A 17 -6.94 13.82 -5.34
N VAL A 18 -6.28 13.80 -4.19
CA VAL A 18 -6.18 14.96 -3.30
C VAL A 18 -5.22 15.93 -3.98
N GLN A 19 -5.74 16.74 -4.92
CA GLN A 19 -4.95 17.76 -5.61
C GLN A 19 -4.69 18.94 -4.68
N GLY A 20 -3.42 19.12 -4.31
CA GLY A 20 -2.90 20.28 -3.62
C GLY A 20 -1.52 20.03 -3.06
N LYS A 21 -0.63 21.01 -3.08
CA LYS A 21 0.73 20.92 -2.51
C LYS A 21 0.77 20.51 -1.03
N ASN A 22 -0.33 20.65 -0.31
CA ASN A 22 -0.49 20.21 1.09
C ASN A 22 -1.14 18.82 1.20
N GLY A 23 -1.82 18.33 0.14
CA GLY A 23 -2.62 17.12 0.20
C GLY A 23 -1.82 15.84 0.46
N GLU A 24 -0.56 15.79 0.03
CA GLU A 24 0.31 14.63 0.23
C GLU A 24 0.78 14.51 1.69
N ASN A 25 1.08 15.65 2.32
CA ASN A 25 1.43 15.70 3.73
C ASN A 25 0.20 15.42 4.62
N ASP A 26 -0.95 15.99 4.27
CA ASP A 26 -2.21 15.77 4.97
C ASP A 26 -2.63 14.30 4.90
N LEU A 27 -2.45 13.66 3.74
CA LEU A 27 -2.73 12.24 3.56
C LEU A 27 -1.79 11.36 4.39
N LYS A 28 -0.50 11.67 4.37
CA LYS A 28 0.51 10.94 5.15
C LYS A 28 0.26 11.08 6.65
N GLU A 29 -0.06 12.27 7.11
CA GLU A 29 -0.39 12.53 8.52
C GLU A 29 -1.66 11.78 8.93
N LEU A 30 -2.69 11.79 8.08
CA LEU A 30 -3.92 11.05 8.29
C LEU A 30 -3.67 9.53 8.36
N MET A 31 -2.89 8.99 7.43
CA MET A 31 -2.52 7.58 7.39
C MET A 31 -1.74 7.18 8.64
N ASN A 32 -0.77 8.01 9.05
CA ASN A 32 0.01 7.78 10.26
C ASN A 32 -0.87 7.82 11.52
N ARG A 33 -1.80 8.75 11.60
CA ARG A 33 -2.73 8.86 12.74
C ARG A 33 -3.61 7.63 12.88
N PHE A 34 -4.19 7.14 11.77
CA PHE A 34 -5.17 6.05 11.83
C PHE A 34 -4.55 4.65 11.79
N PHE A 35 -3.48 4.47 11.00
CA PHE A 35 -2.88 3.15 10.81
C PHE A 35 -1.56 2.97 11.58
N GLY A 36 -1.05 4.05 12.20
CA GLY A 36 0.23 4.09 12.92
C GLY A 36 1.35 4.69 12.07
N GLU A 37 2.32 5.32 12.76
CA GLU A 37 3.43 6.08 12.13
C GLU A 37 4.25 5.26 11.13
N ASP A 38 4.32 3.94 11.32
CA ASP A 38 5.10 3.04 10.47
C ASP A 38 4.29 2.37 9.35
N TYR A 39 3.00 2.71 9.20
CA TYR A 39 2.14 1.97 8.26
C TYR A 39 2.64 2.02 6.82
N ILE A 40 2.95 3.23 6.33
CA ILE A 40 3.45 3.42 4.95
C ILE A 40 4.80 2.72 4.78
N SER A 41 5.70 2.85 5.76
CA SER A 41 7.01 2.20 5.72
C SER A 41 6.87 0.68 5.65
N LYS A 42 6.05 0.09 6.50
CA LYS A 42 5.78 -1.36 6.50
C LYS A 42 5.14 -1.83 5.20
N MET A 43 4.21 -1.06 4.65
CA MET A 43 3.59 -1.36 3.36
C MET A 43 4.64 -1.37 2.24
N MET A 44 5.54 -0.37 2.22
CA MET A 44 6.64 -0.31 1.25
C MET A 44 7.61 -1.48 1.42
N ASP A 45 7.97 -1.83 2.66
CA ASP A 45 8.86 -2.97 2.94
C ASP A 45 8.27 -4.29 2.43
N ILE A 46 6.96 -4.50 2.64
CA ILE A 46 6.24 -5.66 2.10
C ILE A 46 6.30 -5.65 0.57
N MET A 47 6.01 -4.52 -0.07
CA MET A 47 6.06 -4.41 -1.53
C MET A 47 7.46 -4.72 -2.07
N PHE A 48 8.50 -4.11 -1.51
CA PHE A 48 9.88 -4.32 -1.95
C PHE A 48 10.37 -5.75 -1.75
N LYS A 49 9.91 -6.45 -0.73
CA LYS A 49 10.23 -7.86 -0.49
C LYS A 49 9.84 -8.77 -1.66
N TYR A 50 8.78 -8.41 -2.38
CA TYR A 50 8.24 -9.22 -3.47
C TYR A 50 8.56 -8.69 -4.86
N TYR A 51 9.13 -7.49 -4.97
CA TYR A 51 9.55 -6.93 -6.24
C TYR A 51 10.93 -7.46 -6.65
N LYS A 52 11.15 -7.57 -7.96
CA LYS A 52 12.48 -7.83 -8.52
C LYS A 52 13.09 -6.53 -8.99
N ILE A 53 14.33 -6.29 -8.57
CA ILE A 53 15.09 -5.11 -9.00
C ILE A 53 16.33 -5.63 -9.72
N GLU A 54 16.46 -5.30 -10.99
CA GLU A 54 17.62 -5.62 -11.83
C GLU A 54 18.30 -4.33 -12.26
N ILE A 55 19.57 -4.17 -11.91
CA ILE A 55 20.37 -3.02 -12.34
C ILE A 55 20.88 -3.32 -13.76
N GLU A 56 20.39 -2.56 -14.76
CA GLU A 56 20.82 -2.69 -16.15
C GLU A 56 22.12 -1.91 -16.42
N LYS A 57 22.25 -0.69 -15.84
CA LYS A 57 23.39 0.20 -16.08
C LYS A 57 23.53 1.25 -14.99
N ILE A 58 24.78 1.59 -14.66
CA ILE A 58 25.11 2.71 -13.78
C ILE A 58 25.93 3.72 -14.60
N ASN A 59 25.47 4.97 -14.65
CA ASN A 59 26.17 6.08 -15.27
C ASN A 59 26.60 7.06 -14.17
N TYR A 60 27.90 7.08 -13.87
CA TYR A 60 28.47 8.05 -12.93
C TYR A 60 28.55 9.43 -13.58
N ILE A 61 27.97 10.43 -12.95
CA ILE A 61 27.99 11.83 -13.39
C ILE A 61 29.10 12.59 -12.67
N SER A 62 29.33 12.25 -11.39
CA SER A 62 30.39 12.78 -10.57
C SER A 62 30.76 11.76 -9.48
N GLU A 63 31.73 12.12 -8.61
CA GLU A 63 32.07 11.28 -7.45
C GLU A 63 30.90 11.04 -6.48
N ASN A 64 29.90 11.93 -6.51
CA ASN A 64 28.79 11.93 -5.56
C ASN A 64 27.42 11.75 -6.22
N LYS A 65 27.36 11.62 -7.55
CA LYS A 65 26.09 11.51 -8.29
C LYS A 65 26.18 10.48 -9.41
N ALA A 66 25.16 9.63 -9.50
CA ALA A 66 25.01 8.67 -10.59
C ALA A 66 23.54 8.53 -11.00
N TYR A 67 23.32 8.13 -12.26
CA TYR A 67 22.03 7.63 -12.73
C TYR A 67 22.08 6.13 -12.86
N VAL A 68 21.11 5.45 -12.23
CA VAL A 68 21.01 4.00 -12.22
C VAL A 68 19.80 3.60 -13.05
N LYS A 69 20.04 2.95 -14.18
CA LYS A 69 18.96 2.36 -14.98
C LYS A 69 18.61 1.01 -14.39
N VAL A 70 17.36 0.88 -13.96
CA VAL A 70 16.85 -0.34 -13.33
C VAL A 70 15.65 -0.88 -14.11
N LYS A 71 15.46 -2.19 -14.02
CA LYS A 71 14.24 -2.86 -14.39
C LYS A 71 13.55 -3.32 -13.11
N LEU A 72 12.36 -2.76 -12.85
CA LEU A 72 11.52 -3.14 -11.73
C LEU A 72 10.54 -4.21 -12.20
N GLY A 73 10.57 -5.37 -11.58
CA GLY A 73 9.63 -6.44 -11.86
C GLY A 73 8.56 -6.51 -10.77
N PHE A 74 7.31 -6.36 -11.17
CA PHE A 74 6.15 -6.45 -10.29
C PHE A 74 5.55 -7.86 -10.43
N PRO A 75 5.28 -8.58 -9.33
CA PRO A 75 4.60 -9.86 -9.41
C PRO A 75 3.16 -9.64 -9.92
N VAL A 76 2.73 -10.47 -10.84
CA VAL A 76 1.38 -10.36 -11.42
C VAL A 76 0.71 -11.72 -11.51
N ASN A 77 -0.59 -11.72 -11.32
CA ASN A 77 -1.43 -12.86 -11.64
C ASN A 77 -2.16 -12.58 -12.96
N LEU A 78 -1.56 -13.01 -14.08
CA LEU A 78 -2.13 -12.78 -15.42
C LEU A 78 -3.50 -13.45 -15.60
N ASP A 79 -3.73 -14.56 -14.93
CA ASP A 79 -5.01 -15.27 -15.01
C ASP A 79 -6.10 -14.48 -14.27
N GLU A 80 -5.73 -13.81 -13.19
CA GLU A 80 -6.60 -12.91 -12.46
C GLU A 80 -6.91 -11.64 -13.25
N ILE A 81 -5.91 -11.04 -13.89
CA ILE A 81 -6.10 -9.86 -14.77
C ILE A 81 -7.05 -10.19 -15.91
N LYS A 82 -6.90 -11.35 -16.56
CA LYS A 82 -7.82 -11.80 -17.62
C LYS A 82 -9.22 -12.07 -17.08
N ASN A 83 -9.33 -12.51 -15.85
CA ASN A 83 -10.60 -12.80 -15.20
C ASN A 83 -11.33 -11.54 -14.68
N ILE A 84 -10.65 -10.43 -14.48
CA ILE A 84 -11.25 -9.13 -14.05
C ILE A 84 -12.01 -8.43 -15.20
N SER A 85 -12.02 -8.99 -16.39
CA SER A 85 -12.64 -8.37 -17.59
C SER A 85 -14.16 -8.18 -17.52
N SER A 86 -14.85 -8.66 -16.49
CA SER A 86 -16.28 -8.44 -16.28
C SER A 86 -16.55 -7.84 -14.89
N ILE A 87 -17.50 -6.91 -14.82
CA ILE A 87 -17.96 -6.26 -13.58
C ILE A 87 -18.40 -7.31 -12.55
N ASP A 88 -19.07 -8.38 -12.97
CA ASP A 88 -19.54 -9.44 -12.08
C ASP A 88 -18.39 -10.15 -11.36
N LYS A 89 -17.28 -10.37 -12.04
CA LYS A 89 -16.08 -10.99 -11.44
C LYS A 89 -15.37 -10.06 -10.46
N MET A 90 -15.37 -8.75 -10.77
CA MET A 90 -14.85 -7.74 -9.85
C MET A 90 -15.68 -7.69 -8.57
N LEU A 91 -17.01 -7.68 -8.69
CA LEU A 91 -17.93 -7.68 -7.54
C LEU A 91 -17.76 -8.94 -6.70
N LYS A 92 -17.68 -10.11 -7.34
CA LYS A 92 -17.43 -11.37 -6.62
C LYS A 92 -16.10 -11.36 -5.87
N LYS A 93 -15.03 -10.86 -6.48
CA LYS A 93 -13.72 -10.74 -5.82
C LYS A 93 -13.77 -9.75 -4.65
N ALA A 94 -14.46 -8.63 -4.81
CA ALA A 94 -14.66 -7.66 -3.74
C ALA A 94 -15.42 -8.28 -2.55
N GLU A 95 -16.46 -9.07 -2.83
CA GLU A 95 -17.22 -9.80 -1.81
C GLU A 95 -16.36 -10.86 -1.08
N GLU A 96 -15.56 -11.62 -1.84
CA GLU A 96 -14.62 -12.59 -1.25
C GLU A 96 -13.57 -11.91 -0.35
N ASN A 97 -13.05 -10.76 -0.78
CA ASN A 97 -12.09 -9.98 0.01
C ASN A 97 -12.76 -9.40 1.26
N SER A 98 -14.00 -8.91 1.16
CA SER A 98 -14.77 -8.44 2.30
C SER A 98 -14.99 -9.55 3.32
N LYS A 99 -15.35 -10.76 2.88
CA LYS A 99 -15.52 -11.92 3.77
C LYS A 99 -14.22 -12.32 4.46
N LYS A 100 -13.08 -12.27 3.73
CA LYS A 100 -11.76 -12.54 4.33
C LYS A 100 -11.38 -11.50 5.37
N LEU A 101 -11.62 -10.22 5.07
CA LEU A 101 -11.38 -9.13 5.99
C LEU A 101 -12.19 -9.27 7.27
N GLU A 102 -13.50 -9.56 7.14
CA GLU A 102 -14.41 -9.79 8.27
C GLU A 102 -13.95 -10.98 9.14
N ALA A 103 -13.58 -12.09 8.49
CA ALA A 103 -13.09 -13.28 9.20
C ALA A 103 -11.78 -13.01 9.95
N ALA A 104 -10.83 -12.29 9.31
CA ALA A 104 -9.57 -11.90 9.93
C ALA A 104 -9.80 -10.94 11.11
N PHE A 105 -10.70 -9.98 10.94
CA PHE A 105 -11.07 -9.04 12.00
C PHE A 105 -11.69 -9.77 13.21
N LYS A 106 -12.64 -10.66 12.98
CA LYS A 106 -13.25 -11.48 14.01
C LYS A 106 -12.24 -12.35 14.73
N LYS A 107 -11.31 -12.98 14.00
CA LYS A 107 -10.21 -13.76 14.57
C LYS A 107 -9.32 -12.92 15.49
N LYS A 108 -9.05 -11.66 15.12
CA LYS A 108 -8.14 -10.77 15.86
C LYS A 108 -8.78 -10.08 17.06
N THR A 109 -10.10 -9.82 16.99
CA THR A 109 -10.83 -9.03 17.99
C THR A 109 -11.86 -9.84 18.80
N GLY A 110 -12.25 -11.00 18.31
CA GLY A 110 -13.36 -11.80 18.87
C GLY A 110 -14.75 -11.28 18.48
N LYS A 111 -14.85 -10.16 17.75
CA LYS A 111 -16.11 -9.51 17.34
C LYS A 111 -16.15 -9.32 15.84
N THR A 112 -17.34 -9.24 15.26
CA THR A 112 -17.52 -8.77 13.89
C THR A 112 -17.17 -7.29 13.79
N MET A 113 -16.87 -6.80 12.57
CA MET A 113 -16.60 -5.37 12.35
C MET A 113 -17.79 -4.51 12.77
N GLU A 114 -19.00 -4.98 12.50
CA GLU A 114 -20.24 -4.31 12.88
C GLU A 114 -20.43 -4.24 14.40
N GLU A 115 -20.27 -5.37 15.10
CA GLU A 115 -20.34 -5.43 16.57
C GLU A 115 -19.28 -4.54 17.23
N TYR A 116 -18.07 -4.54 16.70
CA TYR A 116 -16.98 -3.72 17.19
C TYR A 116 -17.26 -2.23 16.96
N SER A 117 -17.69 -1.85 15.75
CA SER A 117 -18.04 -0.47 15.39
C SER A 117 -19.20 0.07 16.28
N LYS A 118 -20.22 -0.74 16.53
CA LYS A 118 -21.32 -0.37 17.42
C LYS A 118 -20.88 -0.21 18.89
N SER A 119 -19.84 -0.91 19.31
CA SER A 119 -19.29 -0.79 20.66
C SER A 119 -18.43 0.45 20.88
N ILE A 120 -18.07 1.18 19.82
CA ILE A 120 -17.25 2.39 19.88
C ILE A 120 -18.15 3.61 19.97
N SER A 121 -17.98 4.42 21.02
CA SER A 121 -18.61 5.75 21.09
C SER A 121 -18.00 6.68 20.04
N GLU A 122 -18.84 7.48 19.40
CA GLU A 122 -18.40 8.48 18.40
C GLU A 122 -17.41 9.52 18.96
N LYS A 123 -17.38 9.67 20.28
CA LYS A 123 -16.49 10.59 21.00
C LYS A 123 -15.21 9.91 21.51
N ASP A 124 -15.07 8.60 21.33
CA ASP A 124 -13.89 7.85 21.78
C ASP A 124 -12.87 7.75 20.65
N GLU A 125 -12.09 8.81 20.47
CA GLU A 125 -11.04 8.89 19.44
C GLU A 125 -10.05 7.73 19.54
N LYS A 126 -9.65 7.32 20.76
CA LYS A 126 -8.69 6.22 20.95
C LYS A 126 -9.25 4.87 20.50
N ALA A 127 -10.53 4.61 20.74
CA ALA A 127 -11.16 3.39 20.27
C ALA A 127 -11.30 3.39 18.73
N ILE A 128 -11.57 4.56 18.14
CA ILE A 128 -11.62 4.73 16.69
C ILE A 128 -10.22 4.50 16.08
N GLU A 129 -9.17 5.11 16.62
CA GLU A 129 -7.78 4.90 16.17
C GLU A 129 -7.37 3.41 16.27
N LYS A 130 -7.73 2.76 17.38
CA LYS A 130 -7.48 1.33 17.57
C LYS A 130 -8.18 0.47 16.51
N TYR A 131 -9.43 0.79 16.17
CA TYR A 131 -10.17 0.10 15.11
C TYR A 131 -9.43 0.18 13.76
N PHE A 132 -9.03 1.40 13.36
CA PHE A 132 -8.32 1.59 12.10
C PHE A 132 -6.93 0.95 12.09
N LYS A 133 -6.23 0.97 13.21
CA LYS A 133 -4.94 0.28 13.33
C LYS A 133 -5.08 -1.23 13.11
N ILE A 134 -6.10 -1.85 13.72
CA ILE A 134 -6.40 -3.28 13.50
C ILE A 134 -6.74 -3.55 12.02
N MET A 135 -7.54 -2.69 11.41
CA MET A 135 -7.89 -2.79 9.98
C MET A 135 -6.66 -2.69 9.09
N GLY A 136 -5.77 -1.72 9.36
CA GLY A 136 -4.52 -1.55 8.62
C GLY A 136 -3.59 -2.75 8.72
N GLU A 137 -3.44 -3.32 9.92
CA GLU A 137 -2.65 -4.54 10.13
C GLU A 137 -3.22 -5.72 9.31
N ILE A 138 -4.53 -5.91 9.32
CA ILE A 138 -5.18 -6.99 8.56
C ILE A 138 -4.99 -6.78 7.05
N GLN A 139 -5.14 -5.55 6.58
CA GLN A 139 -4.92 -5.23 5.16
C GLN A 139 -3.48 -5.50 4.73
N MET A 140 -2.48 -5.19 5.56
CA MET A 140 -1.08 -5.52 5.28
C MET A 140 -0.86 -7.03 5.24
N GLU A 141 -1.41 -7.78 6.18
CA GLU A 141 -1.34 -9.26 6.19
C GLU A 141 -1.96 -9.84 4.91
N MET A 142 -3.15 -9.37 4.51
CA MET A 142 -3.81 -9.81 3.28
C MET A 142 -3.01 -9.46 2.02
N MET A 143 -2.43 -8.25 1.98
CA MET A 143 -1.57 -7.82 0.86
C MET A 143 -0.32 -8.69 0.75
N GLU A 144 0.33 -8.99 1.87
CA GLU A 144 1.52 -9.85 1.90
C GLU A 144 1.20 -11.27 1.43
N GLU A 145 0.09 -11.85 1.88
CA GLU A 145 -0.36 -13.15 1.42
C GLU A 145 -0.63 -13.19 -0.09
N GLU A 146 -1.24 -12.13 -0.62
CA GLU A 146 -1.55 -12.04 -2.06
C GLU A 146 -0.28 -11.91 -2.89
N LEU A 147 0.65 -11.03 -2.49
CA LEU A 147 1.96 -10.89 -3.14
C LEU A 147 2.75 -12.20 -3.09
N ALA A 148 2.75 -12.91 -1.96
CA ALA A 148 3.39 -14.21 -1.82
C ALA A 148 2.80 -15.26 -2.77
N LYS A 149 1.48 -15.25 -2.99
CA LYS A 149 0.82 -16.12 -3.98
C LYS A 149 1.20 -15.75 -5.41
N MET A 150 1.21 -14.46 -5.73
CA MET A 150 1.61 -13.99 -7.06
C MET A 150 3.04 -14.36 -7.40
N THR A 151 3.97 -14.25 -6.44
CA THR A 151 5.38 -14.60 -6.66
C THR A 151 5.61 -16.08 -6.91
N LYS A 152 4.80 -16.97 -6.32
CA LYS A 152 4.88 -18.42 -6.58
C LYS A 152 4.61 -18.77 -8.04
N ASN A 153 3.81 -17.98 -8.74
CA ASN A 153 3.51 -18.18 -10.16
C ASN A 153 4.66 -17.71 -11.07
N GLY A 154 5.69 -17.05 -10.52
CA GLY A 154 6.91 -16.65 -11.21
C GLY A 154 6.73 -15.63 -12.33
N LYS A 155 5.55 -15.06 -12.50
CA LYS A 155 5.24 -14.09 -13.55
C LYS A 155 5.44 -12.67 -13.02
N TYR A 156 6.22 -11.87 -13.77
CA TYR A 156 6.52 -10.48 -13.42
C TYR A 156 6.29 -9.58 -14.64
N VAL A 157 5.70 -8.42 -14.42
CA VAL A 157 5.67 -7.34 -15.41
C VAL A 157 6.78 -6.37 -15.07
N GLY A 158 7.63 -6.10 -16.06
CA GLY A 158 8.79 -5.23 -15.90
C GLY A 158 8.51 -3.80 -16.34
N ARG A 159 8.96 -2.83 -15.54
CA ARG A 159 9.03 -1.41 -15.90
C ARG A 159 10.49 -0.95 -15.79
N LYS A 160 10.96 -0.20 -16.81
CA LYS A 160 12.30 0.39 -16.78
C LYS A 160 12.23 1.79 -16.21
N GLU A 161 13.13 2.07 -15.28
CA GLU A 161 13.23 3.36 -14.61
C GLU A 161 14.69 3.84 -14.59
N ILE A 162 14.85 5.14 -14.50
CA ILE A 162 16.15 5.77 -14.25
C ILE A 162 16.04 6.45 -12.89
N LEU A 163 16.84 5.95 -11.95
CA LEU A 163 16.88 6.45 -10.58
C LEU A 163 18.11 7.32 -10.39
N GLU A 164 17.97 8.42 -9.66
CA GLU A 164 19.10 9.22 -9.22
C GLU A 164 19.67 8.61 -7.93
N ALA A 165 20.97 8.40 -7.92
CA ALA A 165 21.71 7.95 -6.75
C ALA A 165 22.70 9.03 -6.32
N ASN A 166 22.70 9.39 -5.06
CA ASN A 166 23.60 10.36 -4.46
C ASN A 166 24.45 9.69 -3.38
N ARG A 167 25.72 10.08 -3.28
CA ARG A 167 26.63 9.57 -2.27
C ARG A 167 26.49 10.37 -0.97
N LYS A 168 26.00 9.72 0.08
CA LYS A 168 25.83 10.30 1.42
C LYS A 168 26.61 9.46 2.42
N ASN A 169 27.50 10.09 3.18
CA ASN A 169 28.33 9.41 4.19
C ASN A 169 29.07 8.17 3.63
N GLY A 170 29.64 8.28 2.42
CA GLY A 170 30.38 7.21 1.75
C GLY A 170 29.53 6.10 1.12
N LYS A 171 28.20 6.12 1.28
CA LYS A 171 27.27 5.13 0.71
C LYS A 171 26.43 5.74 -0.40
N TRP A 172 26.17 4.96 -1.43
CA TRP A 172 25.22 5.34 -2.46
C TRP A 172 23.79 5.15 -1.96
N VAL A 173 22.99 6.20 -2.04
CA VAL A 173 21.58 6.20 -1.67
C VAL A 173 20.78 6.55 -2.90
N ILE A 174 19.85 5.70 -3.27
CA ILE A 174 18.87 6.01 -4.30
C ILE A 174 17.81 6.90 -3.65
N GLU A 175 17.68 8.12 -4.13
CA GLU A 175 16.57 8.96 -3.74
C GLU A 175 15.31 8.42 -4.42
N SER A 176 14.24 8.34 -3.65
CA SER A 176 12.96 7.85 -4.15
C SER A 176 12.64 8.55 -5.47
N PRO A 177 12.33 7.83 -6.54
CA PRO A 177 11.93 8.49 -7.75
C PRO A 177 10.77 9.39 -7.40
N ASN A 178 10.87 10.68 -7.73
CA ASN A 178 9.70 11.52 -7.81
C ASN A 178 8.80 10.85 -8.85
N PHE A 179 7.82 10.09 -8.39
CA PHE A 179 6.74 9.64 -9.24
C PHE A 179 5.96 10.92 -9.60
N GLY A 180 6.50 11.68 -10.56
CA GLY A 180 5.81 12.80 -11.15
C GLY A 180 4.58 12.22 -11.87
N TYR A 181 3.46 12.45 -11.29
CA TYR A 181 2.16 12.31 -11.94
C TYR A 181 1.93 13.53 -12.82
#